data_69f057d810a355df8a6cb0d443f69e94
#
_entry.id   69f057d810a355df8a6cb0d443f69e94
#
_cell.length_a   1.000
_cell.length_b   1.000
_cell.length_c   1.000
_cell.angle_alpha   90.00
_cell.angle_beta   90.00
_cell.angle_gamma   90.00
#
_symmetry.space_group_name_H-M   'P 1'
#
loop_
_entity.id
_entity.type
_entity.pdbx_description
1 polymer ?
#
loop_
_entity_poly.entity_id
_entity_poly.type
_entity_poly.pdbx_seq_one_letter_code
_entity_poly.pdbx_strand_id
1 'polypeptide(L)' 'MKKERYVGICTVGEKGQIVIPKNAREMFDIKPGDSIIAVCDKDKGIVLIKSDILENNISSLMPNFNSERQGGNK' A
#
# COMPACT_ATOMS: atom_id res chain seq x y z
N MET A 1 -22.57 -1.96 -6.76
CA MET A 1 -21.82 -3.05 -6.38
C MET A 1 -20.37 -2.75 -6.29
N LYS A 2 -19.70 -3.27 -5.28
CA LYS A 2 -18.30 -2.97 -5.12
C LYS A 2 -17.45 -3.77 -6.03
N LYS A 3 -16.36 -3.20 -6.49
CA LYS A 3 -15.43 -3.91 -7.32
C LYS A 3 -14.50 -4.68 -6.45
N GLU A 4 -14.04 -5.81 -6.93
CA GLU A 4 -13.07 -6.58 -6.21
C GLU A 4 -11.67 -6.25 -6.66
N ARG A 5 -11.53 -5.58 -7.79
CA ARG A 5 -10.25 -5.21 -8.31
C ARG A 5 -10.34 -3.87 -8.99
N TYR A 6 -9.25 -3.15 -8.96
CA TYR A 6 -9.21 -1.87 -9.63
C TYR A 6 -7.78 -1.55 -10.01
N VAL A 7 -7.60 -1.12 -11.22
CA VAL A 7 -6.28 -0.69 -11.69
C VAL A 7 -6.42 0.75 -12.10
N GLY A 8 -5.60 1.60 -11.55
CA GLY A 8 -5.62 3.00 -11.89
C GLY A 8 -4.21 3.54 -11.97
N ILE A 9 -4.08 4.75 -12.45
CA ILE A 9 -2.81 5.39 -12.58
C ILE A 9 -2.80 6.62 -11.70
N CYS A 10 -1.76 6.78 -10.91
CA CYS A 10 -1.60 7.94 -10.08
C CYS A 10 -0.39 8.70 -10.56
N THR A 11 -0.50 9.99 -10.68
CA THR A 11 0.62 10.80 -11.09
C THR A 11 1.27 11.41 -9.87
N VAL A 12 2.59 11.33 -9.81
CA VAL A 12 3.31 11.85 -8.66
C VAL A 12 3.47 13.36 -8.79
N GLY A 13 3.10 14.08 -7.78
CA GLY A 13 3.20 15.53 -7.79
C GLY A 13 4.61 15.99 -7.46
N GLU A 14 4.81 17.29 -7.45
CA GLU A 14 6.13 17.84 -7.27
C GLU A 14 6.76 17.47 -5.93
N LYS A 15 5.97 17.27 -4.93
CA LYS A 15 6.49 16.95 -3.64
C LYS A 15 6.45 15.47 -3.33
N GLY A 16 6.25 14.66 -4.35
CA GLY A 16 6.21 13.22 -4.14
C GLY A 16 4.86 12.70 -3.70
N GLN A 17 3.82 13.49 -3.84
CA GLN A 17 2.52 13.09 -3.38
C GLN A 17 1.69 12.49 -4.49
N ILE A 18 0.80 11.60 -4.14
CA ILE A 18 -0.13 11.05 -5.13
C ILE A 18 -1.52 11.15 -4.53
N VAL A 19 -2.52 11.11 -5.39
CA VAL A 19 -3.90 11.10 -4.94
C VAL A 19 -4.39 9.67 -5.13
N ILE A 20 -4.91 9.08 -4.08
CA ILE A 20 -5.44 7.73 -4.19
C ILE A 20 -6.76 7.83 -4.93
N PRO A 21 -6.93 7.08 -6.01
CA PRO A 21 -8.14 7.18 -6.82
C PRO A 21 -9.40 6.92 -6.01
N LYS A 22 -10.46 7.57 -6.38
CA LYS A 22 -11.72 7.45 -5.68
C LYS A 22 -12.16 6.00 -5.59
N ASN A 23 -12.01 5.25 -6.68
CA ASN A 23 -12.43 3.86 -6.68
C ASN A 23 -11.66 3.06 -5.63
N ALA A 24 -10.37 3.31 -5.49
CA ALA A 24 -9.58 2.61 -4.50
C ALA A 24 -9.99 3.01 -3.10
N ARG A 25 -10.27 4.29 -2.90
CA ARG A 25 -10.68 4.74 -1.58
C ARG A 25 -11.99 4.09 -1.17
N GLU A 26 -12.89 3.90 -2.12
CA GLU A 26 -14.15 3.27 -1.82
C GLU A 26 -14.01 1.78 -1.58
N MET A 27 -13.12 1.13 -2.31
CA MET A 27 -12.91 -0.29 -2.11
C MET A 27 -12.45 -0.59 -0.70
N PHE A 28 -11.59 0.25 -0.16
CA PHE A 28 -11.02 0.00 1.15
C PHE A 28 -11.55 0.93 2.24
N ASP A 29 -12.54 1.72 1.90
CA ASP A 29 -13.16 2.63 2.85
C ASP A 29 -12.11 3.54 3.48
N ILE A 30 -11.28 4.14 2.65
CA ILE A 30 -10.21 5.01 3.10
C ILE A 30 -10.74 6.42 3.30
N LYS A 31 -10.55 6.95 4.47
CA LYS A 31 -11.06 8.25 4.83
C LYS A 31 -9.95 9.17 5.29
N PRO A 32 -10.17 10.48 5.30
CA PRO A 32 -9.17 11.41 5.76
C PRO A 32 -8.72 11.03 7.16
N GLY A 33 -7.45 11.03 7.37
CA GLY A 33 -6.90 10.67 8.66
C GLY A 33 -6.50 9.22 8.79
N ASP A 34 -6.92 8.38 7.85
CA ASP A 34 -6.54 6.99 7.91
C ASP A 34 -5.06 6.86 7.57
N SER A 35 -4.44 5.82 8.06
CA SER A 35 -3.03 5.56 7.81
C SER A 35 -2.88 4.53 6.72
N ILE A 36 -1.98 4.80 5.82
CA ILE A 36 -1.65 3.86 4.75
C ILE A 36 -0.18 3.55 4.90
N ILE A 37 0.15 2.29 4.85
CA ILE A 37 1.52 1.86 5.00
C ILE A 37 2.07 1.54 3.63
N ALA A 38 3.20 2.10 3.32
CA ALA A 38 3.84 1.83 2.04
C ALA A 38 4.89 0.76 2.25
N VAL A 39 4.75 -0.35 1.56
CA VAL A 39 5.70 -1.42 1.63
C VAL A 39 6.48 -1.38 0.33
N CYS A 40 7.77 -1.12 0.42
CA CYS A 40 8.59 -0.89 -0.75
C CYS A 40 9.61 -2.00 -0.93
N ASP A 41 9.72 -2.49 -2.13
CA ASP A 41 10.70 -3.53 -2.41
C ASP A 41 11.34 -3.12 -3.73
N LYS A 42 12.66 -3.05 -3.74
CA LYS A 42 13.36 -2.57 -4.90
C LYS A 42 13.03 -3.33 -6.16
N ASP A 43 12.84 -4.62 -6.05
CA ASP A 43 12.58 -5.42 -7.22
C ASP A 43 11.10 -5.54 -7.54
N LYS A 44 10.23 -5.38 -6.57
CA LYS A 44 8.82 -5.57 -6.79
C LYS A 44 7.99 -4.31 -6.86
N GLY A 45 8.49 -3.24 -6.32
CA GLY A 45 7.78 -1.97 -6.38
C GLY A 45 7.21 -1.53 -5.04
N ILE A 46 6.13 -0.82 -5.08
CA ILE A 46 5.53 -0.25 -3.90
C ILE A 46 4.11 -0.77 -3.76
N VAL A 47 3.77 -1.21 -2.57
CA VAL A 47 2.42 -1.63 -2.29
C VAL A 47 1.90 -0.75 -1.16
N LEU A 48 0.72 -0.22 -1.29
CA LEU A 48 0.10 0.61 -0.27
C LEU A 48 -0.97 -0.21 0.40
N ILE A 49 -0.90 -0.31 1.70
CA ILE A 49 -1.83 -1.16 2.44
C ILE A 49 -2.47 -0.36 3.55
N LYS A 50 -3.78 -0.48 3.67
CA LYS A 50 -4.45 0.21 4.76
C LYS A 50 -3.98 -0.45 6.04
N SER A 51 -3.71 0.35 7.05
CA SER A 51 -3.02 -0.14 8.24
C SER A 51 -3.70 -1.28 8.95
N ASP A 52 -5.01 -1.33 8.89
CA ASP A 52 -5.71 -2.38 9.61
C ASP A 52 -5.60 -3.73 8.91
N ILE A 53 -5.07 -3.77 7.69
CA ILE A 53 -4.94 -5.00 6.97
C ILE A 53 -3.53 -5.57 7.09
N LEU A 54 -2.56 -4.71 7.31
CA LEU A 54 -1.18 -5.09 7.25
C LEU A 54 -0.79 -6.29 8.04
N GLU A 55 -1.23 -6.40 9.24
CA GLU A 55 -0.80 -7.46 10.08
C GLU A 55 -1.01 -8.82 9.51
N ASN A 56 -2.02 -8.98 8.74
CA ASN A 56 -2.33 -10.29 8.24
C ASN A 56 -1.89 -10.56 6.84
N ASN A 57 -1.47 -9.53 6.14
CA ASN A 57 -1.26 -9.70 4.72
C ASN A 57 0.06 -9.36 4.14
N ILE A 58 0.97 -8.84 4.91
CA ILE A 58 2.22 -8.40 4.34
C ILE A 58 3.03 -9.53 3.74
N SER A 59 3.03 -10.69 4.35
CA SER A 59 3.78 -11.80 3.82
C SER A 59 3.24 -12.28 2.51
N SER A 60 1.95 -12.21 2.33
CA SER A 60 1.35 -12.64 1.10
C SER A 60 1.66 -11.68 -0.01
N LEU A 61 1.74 -10.40 0.30
CA LEU A 61 1.98 -9.41 -0.72
C LEU A 61 3.44 -9.30 -1.09
N MET A 62 4.33 -9.43 -0.11
CA MET A 62 5.75 -9.37 -0.37
C MET A 62 6.45 -10.36 0.52
N PRO A 63 6.46 -11.63 0.13
CA PRO A 63 6.94 -12.70 0.98
C PRO A 63 8.34 -12.55 1.54
N ASN A 64 9.20 -11.89 0.82
CA ASN A 64 10.56 -11.79 1.29
C ASN A 64 10.85 -10.51 2.04
N PHE A 65 9.86 -9.70 2.24
CA PHE A 65 10.08 -8.39 2.77
C PHE A 65 10.48 -8.31 4.21
N ASN A 66 9.68 -8.82 5.07
CA ASN A 66 9.89 -8.57 6.45
C ASN A 66 11.08 -9.17 7.07
N SER A 67 11.50 -10.29 6.65
CA SER A 67 12.57 -10.89 7.32
C SER A 67 13.83 -10.13 7.20
N GLU A 68 14.07 -9.54 6.09
CA GLU A 68 15.21 -8.83 5.97
C GLU A 68 15.21 -7.62 6.72
N ARG A 69 14.13 -6.95 6.76
CA ARG A 69 14.06 -5.75 7.40
C ARG A 69 14.34 -5.84 8.80
N GLN A 70 13.86 -6.83 9.37
CA GLN A 70 14.05 -6.94 10.71
C GLN A 70 15.41 -7.05 11.06
N GLY A 71 16.11 -7.87 10.43
CA GLY A 71 17.40 -8.04 10.82
C GLY A 71 18.22 -6.90 10.62
N GLY A 72 17.98 -6.27 9.61
CA GLY A 72 18.78 -5.25 9.31
C GLY A 72 18.80 -4.16 10.16
N ASN A 73 17.90 -3.89 10.63
CA ASN A 73 17.88 -2.79 11.29
C ASN A 73 18.65 -2.73 12.28
N LYS A 74 19.15 -3.05 12.26
CA LYS A 74 19.83 -2.89 13.26
C LYS A 74 20.86 -2.99 12.95
#